data_c268964654b874e7b93c3053dca1ea3d
#
_entry.id   c268964654b874e7b93c3053dca1ea3d
#
_cell.length_a   1.000
_cell.length_b   1.000
_cell.length_c   1.000
_cell.angle_alpha   90.00
_cell.angle_beta   90.00
_cell.angle_gamma   90.00
#
_symmetry.space_group_name_H-M   'P 1'
#
loop_
_entity.id
_entity.type
_entity.pdbx_description
1 polymer ?
#
loop_
_entity_poly.entity_id
_entity_poly.type
_entity_poly.pdbx_seq_one_letter_code
_entity_poly.pdbx_strand_id
1 'polypeptide(L)'
;MKRILFIVAITLIALAGFTFFTGAGHAEAHDDHDGHNHDEEIDFDNIPLTQKQINTIDLRMGEVQQRELDATIPVNGQLVLRAQNMGDVASLMGGIVKSVLVKEGDNVAKGQVVATIENTDVVSMQREYFSAYKEAEMAQIEMQRQQTLQQNGAGVKKTLQQAQKDYKVAQASVIGIGRQLQQMGISTKAVAQGKFTTVFPLHAPISGTVSQLTASLGSYADMQTPLMKIRNNGSVV
;
A
#
# COMPACT_ATOMS: atom_id res chain seq x y z
N MET A 1 -32.84 -3.24 -8.62
CA MET A 1 -33.84 -3.82 -9.54
C MET A 1 -33.48 -3.71 -11.05
N LYS A 2 -32.65 -2.79 -11.52
CA LYS A 2 -32.28 -2.70 -12.96
C LYS A 2 -31.21 -3.69 -13.45
N ARG A 3 -30.46 -4.34 -12.59
CA ARG A 3 -29.41 -5.33 -12.96
C ARG A 3 -29.91 -6.77 -13.11
N ILE A 4 -31.05 -7.10 -12.52
CA ILE A 4 -31.67 -8.44 -12.62
C ILE A 4 -32.44 -8.59 -13.95
N LEU A 5 -32.92 -7.49 -14.50
CA LEU A 5 -33.66 -7.51 -15.78
C LEU A 5 -32.76 -7.78 -17.01
N PHE A 6 -31.47 -7.47 -16.90
CA PHE A 6 -30.49 -7.69 -18.01
C PHE A 6 -30.03 -9.14 -18.15
N ILE A 7 -30.02 -9.89 -17.05
CA ILE A 7 -29.62 -11.32 -17.05
C ILE A 7 -30.72 -12.21 -17.60
N VAL A 8 -31.97 -11.87 -17.37
CA VAL A 8 -33.14 -12.61 -17.87
C VAL A 8 -33.32 -12.42 -19.38
N ALA A 9 -32.95 -11.28 -19.94
CA ALA A 9 -33.04 -11.02 -21.39
C ALA A 9 -31.99 -11.80 -22.21
N ILE A 10 -30.81 -12.06 -21.67
CA ILE A 10 -29.75 -12.80 -22.36
C ILE A 10 -30.02 -14.32 -22.39
N THR A 11 -30.67 -14.87 -21.36
CA THR A 11 -31.01 -16.30 -21.32
C THR A 11 -32.18 -16.67 -22.23
N LEU A 12 -33.09 -15.74 -22.57
CA LEU A 12 -34.22 -15.96 -23.50
C LEU A 12 -33.81 -15.95 -24.98
N ILE A 13 -32.73 -15.28 -25.33
CA ILE A 13 -32.20 -15.27 -26.74
C ILE A 13 -31.40 -16.54 -27.05
N ALA A 14 -30.80 -17.20 -26.04
CA ALA A 14 -30.07 -18.44 -26.22
C ALA A 14 -30.99 -19.68 -26.41
N LEU A 15 -32.27 -19.62 -26.01
CA LEU A 15 -33.22 -20.75 -26.13
C LEU A 15 -34.01 -20.73 -27.44
N ALA A 16 -34.02 -19.63 -28.19
CA ALA A 16 -34.74 -19.52 -29.47
C ALA A 16 -33.93 -19.95 -30.72
N GLY A 17 -32.64 -20.24 -30.56
CA GLY A 17 -31.73 -20.59 -31.68
C GLY A 17 -31.55 -22.10 -31.92
N PHE A 18 -32.15 -22.99 -31.15
CA PHE A 18 -31.83 -24.45 -31.20
C PHE A 18 -32.93 -25.34 -31.84
N THR A 19 -33.96 -24.82 -32.44
CA THR A 19 -35.07 -25.67 -32.97
C THR A 19 -35.27 -25.64 -34.47
N PHE A 20 -34.27 -25.35 -35.31
CA PHE A 20 -34.48 -25.27 -36.76
C PHE A 20 -33.44 -26.05 -37.57
N PHE A 21 -33.16 -27.33 -37.21
CA PHE A 21 -32.45 -28.21 -38.16
C PHE A 21 -32.71 -29.69 -37.84
N THR A 22 -33.95 -30.16 -38.14
CA THR A 22 -34.23 -31.57 -38.35
C THR A 22 -35.38 -31.73 -39.34
N GLY A 23 -35.12 -32.41 -40.42
CA GLY A 23 -36.13 -32.93 -41.34
C GLY A 23 -35.82 -32.54 -42.76
N ALA A 24 -35.69 -33.42 -43.62
CA ALA A 24 -36.30 -34.57 -44.06
C ALA A 24 -35.55 -35.08 -45.31
N GLY A 25 -35.43 -36.37 -45.42
CA GLY A 25 -34.93 -37.08 -46.56
C GLY A 25 -35.89 -37.10 -47.72
N HIS A 26 -35.37 -37.45 -48.86
CA HIS A 26 -36.11 -38.18 -49.87
C HIS A 26 -35.16 -39.08 -50.66
N ALA A 27 -35.55 -40.34 -50.73
CA ALA A 27 -35.00 -41.39 -51.54
C ALA A 27 -35.60 -41.29 -53.00
N GLU A 28 -34.88 -41.76 -53.95
CA GLU A 28 -35.27 -42.58 -55.09
C GLU A 28 -34.11 -42.54 -56.08
N ALA A 29 -33.51 -43.57 -56.44
CA ALA A 29 -33.77 -44.83 -57.12
C ALA A 29 -33.16 -44.84 -58.54
N HIS A 30 -32.32 -45.86 -58.74
CA HIS A 30 -32.00 -46.57 -59.96
C HIS A 30 -31.40 -45.81 -61.15
N ASP A 31 -30.14 -46.18 -61.49
CA ASP A 31 -29.94 -46.95 -62.74
C ASP A 31 -28.56 -47.65 -62.72
N ASP A 32 -28.62 -48.90 -63.10
CA ASP A 32 -27.51 -49.79 -63.33
C ASP A 32 -26.64 -49.32 -64.53
N HIS A 33 -25.32 -49.31 -64.34
CA HIS A 33 -24.38 -49.62 -65.45
C HIS A 33 -23.12 -50.30 -64.89
N ASP A 34 -22.91 -51.43 -65.43
CA ASP A 34 -21.81 -52.38 -65.29
C ASP A 34 -20.40 -51.80 -65.30
N GLY A 35 -19.65 -52.31 -64.38
CA GLY A 35 -18.35 -52.92 -64.59
C GLY A 35 -17.19 -52.06 -65.10
N HIS A 36 -16.33 -51.70 -64.22
CA HIS A 36 -14.89 -51.94 -64.36
C HIS A 36 -14.24 -51.79 -62.98
N ASN A 37 -13.95 -52.94 -62.39
CA ASN A 37 -13.05 -53.07 -61.30
C ASN A 37 -11.66 -52.62 -61.72
N HIS A 38 -11.22 -51.49 -61.29
CA HIS A 38 -9.82 -51.20 -61.06
C HIS A 38 -9.75 -50.56 -59.69
N ASP A 39 -9.69 -51.39 -58.64
CA ASP A 39 -9.14 -51.02 -57.37
C ASP A 39 -7.64 -50.79 -57.55
N GLU A 40 -7.26 -49.69 -58.22
CA GLU A 40 -5.91 -49.13 -58.00
C GLU A 40 -5.89 -48.51 -56.61
N GLU A 41 -5.38 -49.31 -55.71
CA GLU A 41 -5.02 -48.84 -54.39
C GLU A 41 -4.07 -47.65 -54.58
N ILE A 42 -4.59 -46.42 -54.43
CA ILE A 42 -3.78 -45.22 -54.61
C ILE A 42 -2.85 -45.20 -53.36
N ASP A 43 -1.62 -45.61 -53.55
CA ASP A 43 -0.54 -45.46 -52.56
C ASP A 43 -0.22 -43.98 -52.42
N PHE A 44 -0.78 -43.39 -51.40
CA PHE A 44 -0.56 -41.97 -51.09
C PHE A 44 0.88 -41.66 -50.65
N ASP A 45 1.65 -42.68 -50.30
CA ASP A 45 3.05 -42.53 -49.91
C ASP A 45 3.98 -42.48 -51.15
N ASN A 46 3.50 -42.93 -52.33
CA ASN A 46 4.33 -43.07 -53.50
C ASN A 46 3.55 -42.61 -54.76
N ILE A 47 3.55 -41.33 -55.03
CA ILE A 47 2.88 -40.78 -56.24
C ILE A 47 3.87 -40.73 -57.39
N PRO A 48 3.71 -41.57 -58.43
CA PRO A 48 4.58 -41.56 -59.63
C PRO A 48 4.30 -40.31 -60.44
N LEU A 49 5.22 -39.35 -60.43
CA LEU A 49 5.15 -38.15 -61.26
C LEU A 49 6.04 -38.29 -62.48
N THR A 50 5.48 -38.04 -63.66
CA THR A 50 6.28 -37.97 -64.87
C THR A 50 7.08 -36.66 -64.94
N GLN A 51 8.23 -36.67 -65.64
CA GLN A 51 9.07 -35.50 -65.81
C GLN A 51 8.33 -34.26 -66.36
N LYS A 52 7.33 -34.53 -67.24
CA LYS A 52 6.47 -33.51 -67.84
C LYS A 52 5.56 -32.85 -66.79
N GLN A 53 5.02 -33.64 -65.85
CA GLN A 53 4.20 -33.13 -64.76
C GLN A 53 5.05 -32.34 -63.76
N ILE A 54 6.24 -32.81 -63.38
CA ILE A 54 7.19 -32.11 -62.50
C ILE A 54 7.54 -30.72 -63.06
N ASN A 55 7.82 -30.65 -64.37
CA ASN A 55 8.15 -29.38 -65.03
C ASN A 55 6.93 -28.46 -65.21
N THR A 56 5.70 -29.02 -65.30
CA THR A 56 4.47 -28.21 -65.45
C THR A 56 4.06 -27.55 -64.13
N ILE A 57 4.33 -28.20 -62.97
CA ILE A 57 3.98 -27.68 -61.63
C ILE A 57 5.14 -26.96 -60.97
N ASP A 58 6.30 -26.79 -61.66
CA ASP A 58 7.53 -26.18 -61.12
C ASP A 58 7.90 -26.72 -59.74
N LEU A 59 7.86 -28.05 -59.58
CA LEU A 59 8.17 -28.75 -58.34
C LEU A 59 9.65 -28.53 -57.98
N ARG A 60 9.87 -27.87 -56.84
CA ARG A 60 11.20 -27.65 -56.30
C ARG A 60 11.37 -28.45 -55.01
N MET A 61 12.40 -29.24 -54.96
CA MET A 61 12.80 -29.90 -53.71
C MET A 61 13.74 -28.99 -52.95
N GLY A 62 13.51 -28.87 -51.66
CA GLY A 62 14.38 -28.12 -50.74
C GLY A 62 14.78 -28.95 -49.54
N GLU A 63 15.87 -28.57 -48.93
CA GLU A 63 16.30 -29.20 -47.68
C GLU A 63 15.47 -28.68 -46.52
N VAL A 64 15.09 -29.60 -45.61
CA VAL A 64 14.45 -29.24 -44.33
C VAL A 64 15.47 -28.56 -43.45
N GLN A 65 15.29 -27.27 -43.20
CA GLN A 65 16.12 -26.53 -42.31
C GLN A 65 15.49 -26.54 -40.92
N GLN A 66 16.27 -26.98 -39.93
CA GLN A 66 15.92 -26.85 -38.53
C GLN A 66 16.13 -25.39 -38.09
N ARG A 67 15.08 -24.73 -37.67
CA ARG A 67 15.12 -23.38 -37.12
C ARG A 67 14.68 -23.40 -35.66
N GLU A 68 15.42 -22.71 -34.82
CA GLU A 68 14.93 -22.37 -33.47
C GLU A 68 13.82 -21.33 -33.63
N LEU A 69 12.65 -21.63 -33.13
CA LEU A 69 11.52 -20.71 -33.08
C LEU A 69 11.41 -20.18 -31.64
N ASP A 70 11.75 -18.91 -31.50
CA ASP A 70 11.50 -18.21 -30.23
C ASP A 70 10.00 -17.96 -30.12
N ALA A 71 9.35 -18.73 -29.24
CA ALA A 71 7.94 -18.50 -28.90
C ALA A 71 7.87 -17.39 -27.85
N THR A 72 7.47 -16.20 -28.26
CA THR A 72 7.20 -15.09 -27.35
C THR A 72 5.76 -15.16 -26.86
N ILE A 73 5.58 -15.32 -25.55
CA ILE A 73 4.26 -15.26 -24.93
C ILE A 73 4.08 -13.83 -24.40
N PRO A 74 3.19 -13.01 -24.97
CA PRO A 74 2.90 -11.69 -24.41
C PRO A 74 2.16 -11.85 -23.07
N VAL A 75 2.71 -11.26 -22.02
CA VAL A 75 2.08 -11.21 -20.70
C VAL A 75 1.88 -9.77 -20.30
N ASN A 76 0.72 -9.48 -19.72
CA ASN A 76 0.45 -8.19 -19.13
C ASN A 76 0.84 -8.25 -17.64
N GLY A 77 1.64 -7.29 -17.19
CA GLY A 77 2.06 -7.15 -15.81
C GLY A 77 1.82 -5.73 -15.31
N GLN A 78 1.62 -5.59 -14.01
CA GLN A 78 1.55 -4.29 -13.34
C GLN A 78 2.71 -4.20 -12.35
N LEU A 79 3.47 -3.10 -12.43
CA LEU A 79 4.52 -2.80 -11.46
C LEU A 79 3.88 -2.23 -10.19
N VAL A 80 4.13 -2.89 -9.06
CA VAL A 80 3.58 -2.49 -7.76
C VAL A 80 4.73 -2.17 -6.81
N LEU A 81 4.60 -1.08 -6.06
CA LEU A 81 5.52 -0.76 -4.98
C LEU A 81 5.24 -1.65 -3.77
N ARG A 82 6.31 -2.14 -3.14
CA ARG A 82 6.18 -2.85 -1.85
C ARG A 82 5.61 -1.91 -0.79
N ALA A 83 4.80 -2.44 0.13
CA ALA A 83 4.17 -1.65 1.20
C ALA A 83 5.20 -0.86 2.04
N GLN A 84 6.40 -1.43 2.27
CA GLN A 84 7.49 -0.76 2.99
C GLN A 84 8.07 0.47 2.27
N ASN A 85 7.81 0.61 0.97
CA ASN A 85 8.26 1.72 0.13
C ASN A 85 7.16 2.80 -0.02
N MET A 86 6.06 2.64 0.68
CA MET A 86 4.96 3.61 0.75
C MET A 86 4.82 4.11 2.17
N GLY A 87 4.71 5.41 2.36
CA GLY A 87 4.50 6.05 3.64
C GLY A 87 3.40 7.10 3.55
N ASP A 88 2.42 6.98 4.42
CA ASP A 88 1.37 7.97 4.55
C ASP A 88 1.72 8.92 5.70
N VAL A 89 1.63 10.23 5.45
CA VAL A 89 1.82 11.27 6.46
C VAL A 89 0.44 11.71 6.93
N ALA A 90 0.05 11.25 8.11
CA ALA A 90 -1.19 11.65 8.77
C ALA A 90 -0.88 12.39 10.07
N SER A 91 -1.81 13.21 10.53
CA SER A 91 -1.69 13.87 11.82
C SER A 91 -2.07 12.93 12.95
N LEU A 92 -1.31 12.96 14.05
CA LEU A 92 -1.66 12.25 15.29
C LEU A 92 -2.79 12.91 16.08
N MET A 93 -3.03 14.21 15.82
CA MET A 93 -4.16 14.97 16.35
C MET A 93 -4.75 15.81 15.23
N GLY A 94 -6.07 15.98 15.25
CA GLY A 94 -6.74 16.92 14.34
C GLY A 94 -6.21 18.35 14.52
N GLY A 95 -6.38 19.19 13.51
CA GLY A 95 -5.97 20.59 13.59
C GLY A 95 -5.97 21.27 12.23
N ILE A 96 -5.58 22.53 12.19
CA ILE A 96 -5.54 23.32 10.97
C ILE A 96 -4.11 23.30 10.41
N VAL A 97 -3.98 23.00 9.12
CA VAL A 97 -2.69 23.06 8.41
C VAL A 97 -2.19 24.50 8.37
N LYS A 98 -1.14 24.79 9.12
CA LYS A 98 -0.55 26.12 9.19
C LYS A 98 0.44 26.40 8.08
N SER A 99 1.23 25.39 7.70
CA SER A 99 2.16 25.48 6.57
C SER A 99 2.39 24.11 5.94
N VAL A 100 2.64 24.13 4.64
CA VAL A 100 3.10 22.96 3.88
C VAL A 100 4.46 23.33 3.30
N LEU A 101 5.51 22.56 3.60
CA LEU A 101 6.90 22.89 3.29
C LEU A 101 7.43 22.14 2.06
N VAL A 102 6.60 21.26 1.48
CA VAL A 102 6.96 20.43 0.33
C VAL A 102 5.87 20.47 -0.73
N LYS A 103 6.23 20.12 -1.96
CA LYS A 103 5.33 20.01 -3.11
C LYS A 103 5.32 18.58 -3.65
N GLU A 104 4.32 18.25 -4.46
CA GLU A 104 4.34 16.98 -5.22
C GLU A 104 5.57 16.93 -6.12
N GLY A 105 6.24 15.78 -6.10
CA GLY A 105 7.51 15.58 -6.80
C GLY A 105 8.77 15.88 -5.98
N ASP A 106 8.67 16.55 -4.83
CA ASP A 106 9.83 16.83 -3.98
C ASP A 106 10.37 15.56 -3.32
N ASN A 107 11.70 15.49 -3.21
CA ASN A 107 12.37 14.45 -2.45
C ASN A 107 12.49 14.85 -0.98
N VAL A 108 12.09 13.94 -0.08
CA VAL A 108 12.14 14.13 1.36
C VAL A 108 12.95 13.03 2.03
N ALA A 109 13.67 13.40 3.08
CA ALA A 109 14.38 12.45 3.93
C ALA A 109 13.47 11.98 5.09
N LYS A 110 13.69 10.75 5.58
CA LYS A 110 13.01 10.25 6.78
C LYS A 110 13.25 11.20 7.96
N GLY A 111 12.18 11.60 8.65
CA GLY A 111 12.23 12.54 9.77
C GLY A 111 12.27 14.03 9.36
N GLN A 112 12.28 14.36 8.07
CA GLN A 112 12.17 15.74 7.60
C GLN A 112 10.78 16.30 7.91
N VAL A 113 10.72 17.55 8.37
CA VAL A 113 9.45 18.28 8.57
C VAL A 113 8.85 18.60 7.20
N VAL A 114 7.62 18.17 6.96
CA VAL A 114 6.92 18.32 5.67
C VAL A 114 5.73 19.28 5.75
N ALA A 115 5.13 19.40 6.94
CA ALA A 115 4.05 20.34 7.21
C ALA A 115 4.03 20.71 8.68
N THR A 116 3.30 21.77 9.04
CA THR A 116 3.01 22.12 10.42
C THR A 116 1.51 22.25 10.63
N ILE A 117 1.05 21.75 11.77
CA ILE A 117 -0.37 21.79 12.15
C ILE A 117 -0.52 22.65 13.40
N GLU A 118 -1.59 23.41 13.47
CA GLU A 118 -1.99 24.21 14.61
C GLU A 118 -3.20 23.58 15.28
N ASN A 119 -3.05 23.31 16.59
CA ASN A 119 -4.12 22.82 17.46
C ASN A 119 -3.93 23.34 18.86
N THR A 120 -4.99 23.92 19.43
CA THR A 120 -5.00 24.48 20.78
C THR A 120 -4.99 23.41 21.88
N ASP A 121 -5.51 22.22 21.61
CA ASP A 121 -5.59 21.12 22.59
C ASP A 121 -4.20 20.61 23.01
N VAL A 122 -3.21 20.78 22.12
CA VAL A 122 -1.81 20.46 22.39
C VAL A 122 -1.26 21.24 23.58
N VAL A 123 -1.75 22.46 23.82
CA VAL A 123 -1.35 23.28 24.99
C VAL A 123 -1.81 22.63 26.28
N SER A 124 -2.97 21.97 26.29
CA SER A 124 -3.47 21.29 27.49
C SER A 124 -2.55 20.12 27.87
N MET A 125 -2.11 19.30 26.93
CA MET A 125 -1.14 18.23 27.16
C MET A 125 0.22 18.76 27.61
N GLN A 126 0.67 19.91 27.08
CA GLN A 126 1.92 20.53 27.52
C GLN A 126 1.82 21.06 28.93
N ARG A 127 0.67 21.62 29.33
CA ARG A 127 0.43 22.05 30.72
C ARG A 127 0.43 20.86 31.70
N GLU A 128 -0.19 19.75 31.28
CA GLU A 128 -0.19 18.52 32.07
C GLU A 128 1.24 17.99 32.29
N TYR A 129 2.04 17.94 31.19
CA TYR A 129 3.45 17.60 31.28
C TYR A 129 4.23 18.52 32.23
N PHE A 130 4.03 19.85 32.10
CA PHE A 130 4.71 20.83 32.95
C PHE A 130 4.35 20.67 34.41
N SER A 131 3.06 20.42 34.72
CA SER A 131 2.61 20.12 36.07
C SER A 131 3.26 18.86 36.63
N ALA A 132 3.20 17.75 35.87
CA ALA A 132 3.83 16.49 36.28
C ALA A 132 5.37 16.64 36.46
N TYR A 133 6.02 17.45 35.61
CA TYR A 133 7.45 17.73 35.70
C TYR A 133 7.77 18.47 37.01
N LYS A 134 6.99 19.48 37.40
CA LYS A 134 7.16 20.23 38.66
C LYS A 134 6.85 19.36 39.87
N GLU A 135 5.85 18.50 39.80
CA GLU A 135 5.56 17.55 40.88
C GLU A 135 6.72 16.55 41.08
N ALA A 136 7.29 16.03 40.01
CA ALA A 136 8.45 15.12 40.06
C ALA A 136 9.69 15.83 40.63
N GLU A 137 9.92 17.10 40.26
CA GLU A 137 11.01 17.92 40.79
C GLU A 137 10.85 18.10 42.32
N MET A 138 9.65 18.44 42.79
CA MET A 138 9.36 18.58 44.25
C MET A 138 9.48 17.26 44.98
N ALA A 139 8.95 16.17 44.42
CA ALA A 139 9.07 14.84 45.02
C ALA A 139 10.54 14.36 45.08
N GLN A 140 11.36 14.73 44.11
CA GLN A 140 12.79 14.45 44.12
C GLN A 140 13.52 15.18 45.26
N ILE A 141 13.23 16.47 45.42
CA ILE A 141 13.80 17.28 46.51
C ILE A 141 13.42 16.68 47.85
N GLU A 142 12.14 16.32 48.05
CA GLU A 142 11.66 15.70 49.29
C GLU A 142 12.34 14.33 49.56
N MET A 143 12.45 13.50 48.54
CA MET A 143 13.16 12.22 48.64
C MET A 143 14.63 12.43 49.08
N GLN A 144 15.33 13.39 48.47
CA GLN A 144 16.72 13.71 48.82
C GLN A 144 16.84 14.21 50.27
N ARG A 145 15.91 15.07 50.70
CA ARG A 145 15.84 15.56 52.05
C ARG A 145 15.67 14.42 53.06
N GLN A 146 14.73 13.51 52.84
CA GLN A 146 14.50 12.34 53.70
C GLN A 146 15.70 11.38 53.70
N GLN A 147 16.37 11.24 52.58
CA GLN A 147 17.60 10.44 52.48
C GLN A 147 18.72 11.03 53.35
N THR A 148 18.93 12.34 53.29
CA THR A 148 19.93 13.02 54.12
C THR A 148 19.59 12.92 55.62
N LEU A 149 18.32 13.10 55.99
CA LEU A 149 17.88 12.93 57.41
C LEU A 149 18.14 11.49 57.89
N GLN A 150 17.87 10.49 57.06
CA GLN A 150 18.11 9.10 57.39
C GLN A 150 19.61 8.81 57.60
N GLN A 151 20.47 9.35 56.73
CA GLN A 151 21.93 9.21 56.85
C GLN A 151 22.49 9.82 58.13
N ASN A 152 21.88 10.91 58.60
CA ASN A 152 22.25 11.60 59.82
C ASN A 152 21.58 11.04 61.09
N GLY A 153 20.89 9.89 61.00
CA GLY A 153 20.26 9.22 62.14
C GLY A 153 18.96 9.88 62.63
N ALA A 154 18.48 10.95 61.96
CA ALA A 154 17.26 11.69 62.34
C ALA A 154 16.05 11.31 61.48
N GLY A 155 16.21 10.43 60.48
CA GLY A 155 15.16 10.05 59.56
C GLY A 155 14.40 8.77 59.93
N VAL A 156 13.11 8.71 59.57
CA VAL A 156 12.27 7.53 59.71
C VAL A 156 12.26 6.76 58.40
N LYS A 157 12.66 5.48 58.45
CA LYS A 157 12.75 4.61 57.22
C LYS A 157 11.45 4.60 56.44
N LYS A 158 10.27 4.54 57.09
CA LYS A 158 8.96 4.55 56.43
C LYS A 158 8.73 5.83 55.62
N THR A 159 9.14 6.99 56.15
CA THR A 159 8.99 8.27 55.47
C THR A 159 9.87 8.36 54.22
N LEU A 160 11.12 7.86 54.28
CA LEU A 160 11.99 7.76 53.12
C LEU A 160 11.40 6.83 52.05
N GLN A 161 10.89 5.66 52.47
CA GLN A 161 10.24 4.74 51.49
C GLN A 161 9.02 5.37 50.82
N GLN A 162 8.23 6.14 51.56
CA GLN A 162 7.09 6.87 51.00
C GLN A 162 7.57 7.93 49.99
N ALA A 163 8.53 8.76 50.35
CA ALA A 163 9.09 9.78 49.44
C ALA A 163 9.70 9.17 48.19
N GLN A 164 10.38 8.02 48.31
CA GLN A 164 10.90 7.28 47.15
C GLN A 164 9.78 6.77 46.22
N LYS A 165 8.69 6.28 46.81
CA LYS A 165 7.52 5.84 46.04
C LYS A 165 6.89 7.03 45.29
N ASP A 166 6.68 8.13 46.00
CA ASP A 166 6.03 9.32 45.42
C ASP A 166 6.86 9.92 44.28
N TYR A 167 8.18 9.99 44.44
CA TYR A 167 9.08 10.40 43.35
C TYR A 167 8.97 9.47 42.14
N LYS A 168 8.95 8.13 42.33
CA LYS A 168 8.85 7.17 41.23
C LYS A 168 7.52 7.29 40.49
N VAL A 169 6.42 7.52 41.19
CA VAL A 169 5.09 7.71 40.60
C VAL A 169 5.07 8.99 39.77
N ALA A 170 5.55 10.10 40.30
CA ALA A 170 5.63 11.37 39.59
C ALA A 170 6.54 11.27 38.36
N GLN A 171 7.69 10.60 38.49
CA GLN A 171 8.60 10.35 37.37
C GLN A 171 7.95 9.52 36.24
N ALA A 172 7.17 8.50 36.59
CA ALA A 172 6.44 7.71 35.60
C ALA A 172 5.43 8.55 34.81
N SER A 173 4.72 9.47 35.46
CA SER A 173 3.81 10.42 34.81
C SER A 173 4.55 11.32 33.80
N VAL A 174 5.69 11.89 34.21
CA VAL A 174 6.54 12.71 33.32
C VAL A 174 6.97 11.93 32.08
N ILE A 175 7.41 10.67 32.29
CA ILE A 175 7.84 9.82 31.16
C ILE A 175 6.68 9.52 30.22
N GLY A 176 5.50 9.20 30.76
CA GLY A 176 4.32 8.85 29.96
C GLY A 176 3.88 10.01 29.07
N ILE A 177 3.61 11.17 29.66
CA ILE A 177 3.17 12.36 28.93
C ILE A 177 4.29 12.87 28.00
N GLY A 178 5.53 12.81 28.46
CA GLY A 178 6.69 13.23 27.67
C GLY A 178 6.85 12.43 26.37
N ARG A 179 6.57 11.12 26.37
CA ARG A 179 6.58 10.29 25.16
C ARG A 179 5.50 10.70 24.16
N GLN A 180 4.30 11.05 24.65
CA GLN A 180 3.23 11.53 23.79
C GLN A 180 3.62 12.84 23.09
N LEU A 181 4.19 13.80 23.83
CA LEU A 181 4.69 15.06 23.27
C LEU A 181 5.81 14.84 22.24
N GLN A 182 6.75 13.92 22.54
CA GLN A 182 7.84 13.58 21.62
C GLN A 182 7.35 12.95 20.32
N GLN A 183 6.33 12.09 20.37
CA GLN A 183 5.70 11.52 19.17
C GLN A 183 5.10 12.59 18.26
N MET A 184 4.65 13.70 18.83
CA MET A 184 4.15 14.87 18.12
C MET A 184 5.27 15.83 17.68
N GLY A 185 6.54 15.51 17.94
CA GLY A 185 7.68 16.36 17.63
C GLY A 185 7.82 17.58 18.55
N ILE A 186 7.15 17.59 19.71
CA ILE A 186 7.20 18.69 20.65
C ILE A 186 8.36 18.47 21.64
N SER A 187 9.18 19.50 21.82
CA SER A 187 10.33 19.45 22.72
C SER A 187 9.90 19.49 24.17
N THR A 188 10.01 18.36 24.89
CA THR A 188 9.76 18.28 26.33
C THR A 188 10.65 19.21 27.15
N LYS A 189 11.87 19.48 26.69
CA LYS A 189 12.79 20.42 27.31
C LYS A 189 12.25 21.86 27.26
N ALA A 190 11.69 22.27 26.13
CA ALA A 190 11.09 23.60 25.99
C ALA A 190 9.85 23.73 26.90
N VAL A 191 9.01 22.67 26.94
CA VAL A 191 7.82 22.65 27.81
C VAL A 191 8.20 22.69 29.30
N ALA A 192 9.23 21.97 29.73
CA ALA A 192 9.75 22.03 31.10
C ALA A 192 10.24 23.44 31.51
N GLN A 193 10.60 24.29 30.52
CA GLN A 193 10.95 25.70 30.71
C GLN A 193 9.73 26.64 30.63
N GLY A 194 8.51 26.12 30.49
CA GLY A 194 7.28 26.90 30.36
C GLY A 194 7.03 27.47 28.96
N LYS A 195 7.76 27.01 27.93
CA LYS A 195 7.56 27.43 26.53
C LYS A 195 6.56 26.53 25.88
N PHE A 196 5.33 26.97 25.73
CA PHE A 196 4.23 26.25 25.09
C PHE A 196 4.05 26.69 23.66
N THR A 197 3.62 25.75 22.81
CA THR A 197 3.31 26.00 21.39
C THR A 197 1.97 25.38 21.02
N THR A 198 1.23 26.05 20.11
CA THR A 198 0.02 25.49 19.50
C THR A 198 0.35 24.74 18.21
N VAL A 199 1.58 24.89 17.71
CA VAL A 199 2.01 24.37 16.40
C VAL A 199 2.95 23.21 16.62
N PHE A 200 2.70 22.10 15.92
CA PHE A 200 3.56 20.94 15.92
C PHE A 200 3.91 20.48 14.51
N PRO A 201 5.12 19.96 14.29
CA PRO A 201 5.60 19.52 12.98
C PRO A 201 5.07 18.13 12.62
N LEU A 202 4.80 17.91 11.33
CA LEU A 202 4.64 16.58 10.76
C LEU A 202 5.92 16.16 10.05
N HIS A 203 6.34 14.93 10.33
CA HIS A 203 7.58 14.38 9.80
C HIS A 203 7.30 13.29 8.77
N ALA A 204 8.18 13.20 7.76
CA ALA A 204 8.18 12.12 6.79
C ALA A 204 8.54 10.77 7.46
N PRO A 205 7.70 9.73 7.37
CA PRO A 205 7.97 8.42 7.99
C PRO A 205 9.07 7.63 7.27
N ILE A 206 9.24 7.88 5.97
CA ILE A 206 10.24 7.26 5.10
C ILE A 206 10.93 8.31 4.23
N SER A 207 12.08 7.97 3.67
CA SER A 207 12.71 8.78 2.61
C SER A 207 12.10 8.40 1.26
N GLY A 208 11.86 9.37 0.40
CA GLY A 208 11.29 9.16 -0.92
C GLY A 208 10.76 10.43 -1.55
N THR A 209 9.94 10.28 -2.58
CA THR A 209 9.32 11.40 -3.32
C THR A 209 7.86 11.55 -2.89
N VAL A 210 7.42 12.78 -2.69
CA VAL A 210 6.00 13.11 -2.43
C VAL A 210 5.20 12.80 -3.69
N SER A 211 4.34 11.77 -3.61
CA SER A 211 3.56 11.29 -4.76
C SER A 211 2.16 11.88 -4.84
N GLN A 212 1.64 12.33 -3.71
CA GLN A 212 0.32 12.94 -3.60
C GLN A 212 0.31 13.91 -2.43
N LEU A 213 -0.20 15.10 -2.62
CA LEU A 213 -0.39 16.12 -1.60
C LEU A 213 -1.86 16.50 -1.53
N THR A 214 -2.54 16.10 -0.46
CA THR A 214 -3.96 16.40 -0.24
C THR A 214 -4.13 17.62 0.66
N ALA A 215 -3.10 17.95 1.46
CA ALA A 215 -3.12 19.06 2.39
C ALA A 215 -3.06 20.41 1.68
N SER A 216 -3.94 21.32 2.08
CA SER A 216 -3.93 22.72 1.67
C SER A 216 -3.74 23.62 2.89
N LEU A 217 -3.13 24.77 2.70
CA LEU A 217 -3.01 25.78 3.75
C LEU A 217 -4.40 26.17 4.28
N GLY A 218 -4.59 26.11 5.60
CA GLY A 218 -5.87 26.40 6.25
C GLY A 218 -6.89 25.26 6.22
N SER A 219 -6.62 24.12 5.56
CA SER A 219 -7.49 22.96 5.61
C SER A 219 -7.41 22.28 6.97
N TYR A 220 -8.48 21.57 7.34
CA TYR A 220 -8.47 20.75 8.55
C TYR A 220 -7.79 19.42 8.28
N ALA A 221 -6.79 19.10 9.08
CA ALA A 221 -6.10 17.81 9.08
C ALA A 221 -6.85 16.85 10.01
N ASP A 222 -7.30 15.73 9.49
CA ASP A 222 -7.92 14.64 10.23
C ASP A 222 -6.89 13.54 10.52
N MET A 223 -7.13 12.77 11.60
CA MET A 223 -6.30 11.61 11.96
C MET A 223 -6.44 10.45 10.98
N GLN A 224 -7.58 10.34 10.29
CA GLN A 224 -7.89 9.23 9.38
C GLN A 224 -7.45 9.47 7.93
N THR A 225 -7.34 10.74 7.55
CA THR A 225 -7.03 11.11 6.16
C THR A 225 -5.56 11.52 6.04
N PRO A 226 -4.75 10.81 5.24
CA PRO A 226 -3.36 11.20 5.03
C PRO A 226 -3.28 12.53 4.29
N LEU A 227 -2.45 13.42 4.80
CA LEU A 227 -2.19 14.75 4.25
C LEU A 227 -1.30 14.69 3.01
N MET A 228 -0.43 13.70 2.96
CA MET A 228 0.41 13.42 1.80
C MET A 228 0.86 11.96 1.80
N LYS A 229 1.25 11.48 0.60
CA LYS A 229 1.82 10.15 0.40
C LYS A 229 3.24 10.26 -0.11
N ILE A 230 4.14 9.50 0.47
CA ILE A 230 5.55 9.43 0.09
C ILE A 230 5.81 8.04 -0.50
N ARG A 231 6.50 7.99 -1.63
CA ARG A 231 6.87 6.74 -2.30
C ARG A 231 8.39 6.69 -2.50
N ASN A 232 8.96 5.56 -2.16
CA ASN A 232 10.37 5.29 -2.45
C ASN A 232 10.44 4.38 -3.67
N ASN A 233 10.89 4.92 -4.80
CA ASN A 233 10.98 4.22 -6.07
C ASN A 233 12.23 3.32 -6.20
N GLY A 234 13.05 3.21 -5.15
CA GLY A 234 14.31 2.47 -5.19
C GLY A 234 14.19 0.94 -5.33
N SER A 235 12.98 0.37 -5.25
CA SER A 235 12.74 -1.07 -5.41
C SER A 235 11.30 -1.32 -5.84
N VAL A 236 11.11 -1.52 -7.14
CA VAL A 236 9.83 -1.93 -7.75
C VAL A 236 9.87 -3.44 -7.95
N VAL A 237 8.77 -4.13 -7.72
CA VAL A 237 8.61 -5.59 -7.93
C VAL A 237 7.57 -5.83 -9.00
#